data_3363fef1b35d2cebe278684a2799a001
#
_entry.id   3363fef1b35d2cebe278684a2799a001
#
_cell.length_a   1.000
_cell.length_b   1.000
_cell.length_c   1.000
_cell.angle_alpha   90.00
_cell.angle_beta   90.00
_cell.angle_gamma   90.00
#
_symmetry.space_group_name_H-M   'P 1'
#
loop_
_entity.id
_entity.type
_entity.pdbx_description
1 polymer ?
#
loop_
_entity_poly.entity_id
_entity_poly.type
_entity_poly.pdbx_seq_one_letter_code
_entity_poly.pdbx_strand_id
1 'polypeptide(L)'
;RSSDLVLSPQDVNKGLAQADPLTRHPRVSSIVLCVVFGLLMFAASAGVWWLGVRTMDGQSYEDIVWSKFDAALPGWLAPVVHVFAISAVVITVSVIMGAIAFAVLIVRKRWLSIAQLAVFGGLCFAAAELLKPLLPRPYLINLESNPNNSAPSGHVILAAAASVMLLCAVPRVLRALVAVIGWAY
;
A
#
# COMPACT_ATOMS: atom_id res chain seq x y z
N ARG A 1 47.88 19.94 31.65
CA ARG A 1 47.40 18.67 32.27
C ARG A 1 46.18 18.24 31.46
N SER A 2 46.40 17.57 30.35
CA SER A 2 45.37 16.78 29.66
C SER A 2 45.24 15.46 30.45
N SER A 3 44.27 15.40 31.35
CA SER A 3 43.83 14.13 31.90
C SER A 3 43.05 13.42 30.81
N ASP A 4 43.68 12.47 30.17
CA ASP A 4 43.07 11.54 29.24
C ASP A 4 41.88 10.88 29.95
N LEU A 5 40.66 11.27 29.56
CA LEU A 5 39.42 10.59 29.90
C LEU A 5 39.44 9.24 29.17
N VAL A 6 40.27 8.31 29.65
CA VAL A 6 40.17 6.91 29.22
C VAL A 6 38.92 6.32 29.84
N LEU A 7 37.82 6.31 29.09
CA LEU A 7 36.63 5.61 29.48
C LEU A 7 36.96 4.15 29.72
N SER A 8 36.59 3.63 30.89
CA SER A 8 36.80 2.22 31.19
C SER A 8 35.96 1.36 30.25
N PRO A 9 36.40 0.14 29.89
CA PRO A 9 35.58 -0.77 29.09
C PRO A 9 34.20 -1.04 29.69
N GLN A 10 34.05 -0.89 31.00
CA GLN A 10 32.76 -1.03 31.71
C GLN A 10 31.84 0.17 31.46
N ASP A 11 32.39 1.38 31.37
CA ASP A 11 31.58 2.58 31.08
C ASP A 11 31.12 2.60 29.62
N VAL A 12 31.97 2.13 28.70
CA VAL A 12 31.60 1.93 27.28
C VAL A 12 30.47 0.89 27.17
N ASN A 13 30.61 -0.25 27.86
CA ASN A 13 29.57 -1.28 27.82
C ASN A 13 28.25 -0.81 28.47
N LYS A 14 28.29 -0.02 29.55
CA LYS A 14 27.07 0.59 30.12
C LYS A 14 26.40 1.55 29.15
N GLY A 15 27.16 2.37 28.43
CA GLY A 15 26.64 3.27 27.40
C GLY A 15 26.03 2.53 26.22
N LEU A 16 26.59 1.38 25.83
CA LEU A 16 26.04 0.54 24.76
C LEU A 16 24.83 -0.29 25.21
N ALA A 17 24.79 -0.68 26.47
CA ALA A 17 23.66 -1.44 27.05
C ALA A 17 22.46 -0.54 27.39
N GLN A 18 22.66 0.77 27.52
CA GLN A 18 21.59 1.70 27.79
C GLN A 18 20.72 1.80 26.54
N ALA A 19 19.53 1.19 26.58
CA ALA A 19 18.56 1.30 25.49
C ALA A 19 18.31 2.78 25.19
N ASP A 20 18.61 3.20 23.96
CA ASP A 20 18.41 4.57 23.52
C ASP A 20 16.96 4.99 23.83
N PRO A 21 16.74 5.96 24.76
CA PRO A 21 15.39 6.39 25.11
C PRO A 21 14.62 6.94 23.90
N LEU A 22 15.31 7.29 22.80
CA LEU A 22 14.71 7.75 21.57
C LEU A 22 14.03 6.63 20.76
N THR A 23 14.27 5.35 21.09
CA THR A 23 13.67 4.21 20.37
C THR A 23 12.28 3.81 20.87
N ARG A 24 11.83 4.32 22.02
CA ARG A 24 10.54 3.92 22.62
C ARG A 24 9.33 4.64 22.05
N HIS A 25 9.48 5.85 21.54
CA HIS A 25 8.38 6.62 20.97
C HIS A 25 8.77 7.22 19.62
N PRO A 26 7.87 7.21 18.64
CA PRO A 26 8.14 7.86 17.36
C PRO A 26 8.34 9.37 17.57
N ARG A 27 9.31 9.96 16.90
CA ARG A 27 9.53 11.41 16.96
C ARG A 27 8.28 12.14 16.47
N VAL A 28 7.89 13.19 17.17
CA VAL A 28 6.72 14.02 16.78
C VAL A 28 6.85 14.49 15.33
N SER A 29 8.05 14.88 14.89
CA SER A 29 8.30 15.25 13.50
C SER A 29 7.98 14.15 12.49
N SER A 30 8.25 12.88 12.84
CA SER A 30 7.91 11.74 11.98
C SER A 30 6.40 11.53 11.91
N ILE A 31 5.69 11.70 13.01
CA ILE A 31 4.23 11.60 13.05
C ILE A 31 3.62 12.71 12.19
N VAL A 32 4.07 13.96 12.38
CA VAL A 32 3.60 15.11 11.58
C VAL A 32 3.85 14.90 10.10
N LEU A 33 5.06 14.45 9.74
CA LEU A 33 5.40 14.16 8.34
C LEU A 33 4.50 13.08 7.73
N CYS A 34 4.24 11.99 8.46
CA CYS A 34 3.33 10.93 8.01
C CYS A 34 1.90 11.44 7.83
N VAL A 35 1.40 12.27 8.74
CA VAL A 35 0.06 12.86 8.65
C VAL A 35 -0.03 13.80 7.45
N VAL A 36 0.94 14.71 7.28
CA VAL A 36 0.97 15.64 6.14
C VAL A 36 1.05 14.89 4.82
N PHE A 37 1.95 13.88 4.72
CA PHE A 37 2.05 13.06 3.53
C PHE A 37 0.74 12.28 3.25
N GLY A 38 0.13 11.72 4.28
CA GLY A 38 -1.16 11.04 4.16
C GLY A 38 -2.27 11.95 3.65
N LEU A 39 -2.36 13.18 4.16
CA LEU A 39 -3.33 14.18 3.71
C LEU A 39 -3.07 14.61 2.26
N LEU A 40 -1.80 14.80 1.87
CA LEU A 40 -1.44 15.13 0.49
C LEU A 40 -1.81 13.99 -0.47
N MET A 41 -1.53 12.74 -0.10
CA MET A 41 -1.90 11.57 -0.92
C MET A 41 -3.41 11.41 -1.02
N PHE A 42 -4.15 11.68 0.07
CA PHE A 42 -5.61 11.67 0.05
C PHE A 42 -6.16 12.77 -0.87
N ALA A 43 -5.66 13.99 -0.77
CA ALA A 43 -6.07 15.10 -1.62
C ALA A 43 -5.74 14.83 -3.11
N ALA A 44 -4.55 14.28 -3.40
CA ALA A 44 -4.17 13.89 -4.76
C ALA A 44 -5.11 12.80 -5.31
N SER A 45 -5.42 11.77 -4.51
CA SER A 45 -6.34 10.70 -4.90
C SER A 45 -7.75 11.22 -5.15
N ALA A 46 -8.25 12.13 -4.30
CA ALA A 46 -9.54 12.79 -4.49
C ALA A 46 -9.56 13.64 -5.76
N GLY A 47 -8.47 14.36 -6.05
CA GLY A 47 -8.30 15.14 -7.27
C GLY A 47 -8.30 14.28 -8.54
N VAL A 48 -7.54 13.18 -8.53
CA VAL A 48 -7.51 12.22 -9.65
C VAL A 48 -8.89 11.59 -9.86
N TRP A 49 -9.55 11.19 -8.76
CA TRP A 49 -10.91 10.66 -8.84
C TRP A 49 -11.87 11.70 -9.44
N TRP A 50 -11.81 12.95 -8.96
CA TRP A 50 -12.67 14.01 -9.48
C TRP A 50 -12.45 14.24 -10.96
N LEU A 51 -11.19 14.40 -11.38
CA LEU A 51 -10.83 14.65 -12.78
C LEU A 51 -11.18 13.46 -13.69
N GLY A 52 -10.86 12.23 -13.26
CA GLY A 52 -11.07 11.02 -14.07
C GLY A 52 -12.53 10.58 -14.13
N VAL A 53 -13.27 10.68 -13.02
CA VAL A 53 -14.61 10.10 -12.92
C VAL A 53 -15.73 11.12 -13.11
N ARG A 54 -15.49 12.39 -12.73
CA ARG A 54 -16.51 13.43 -12.66
C ARG A 54 -16.43 14.45 -13.81
N THR A 55 -15.51 14.27 -14.76
CA THR A 55 -15.40 15.14 -15.94
C THR A 55 -15.56 14.34 -17.23
N MET A 56 -16.10 14.99 -18.27
CA MET A 56 -16.25 14.38 -19.60
C MET A 56 -14.88 14.04 -20.22
N ASP A 57 -13.91 14.96 -20.10
CA ASP A 57 -12.55 14.78 -20.64
C ASP A 57 -11.85 13.59 -19.95
N GLY A 58 -12.00 13.46 -18.64
CA GLY A 58 -11.44 12.35 -17.88
C GLY A 58 -12.01 11.00 -18.30
N GLN A 59 -13.34 10.92 -18.46
CA GLN A 59 -13.99 9.70 -18.95
C GLN A 59 -13.62 9.37 -20.39
N SER A 60 -13.51 10.37 -21.26
CA SER A 60 -13.06 10.18 -22.64
C SER A 60 -11.61 9.69 -22.70
N TYR A 61 -10.73 10.27 -21.88
CA TYR A 61 -9.35 9.82 -21.78
C TYR A 61 -9.23 8.37 -21.30
N GLU A 62 -9.99 8.02 -20.26
CA GLU A 62 -10.04 6.64 -19.74
C GLU A 62 -10.49 5.66 -20.83
N ASP A 63 -11.53 5.98 -21.59
CA ASP A 63 -12.06 5.13 -22.66
C ASP A 63 -11.03 4.92 -23.78
N ILE A 64 -10.34 5.99 -24.21
CA ILE A 64 -9.26 5.91 -25.20
C ILE A 64 -8.09 5.06 -24.69
N VAL A 65 -7.68 5.25 -23.43
CA VAL A 65 -6.58 4.48 -22.86
C VAL A 65 -6.97 3.00 -22.78
N TRP A 66 -8.16 2.70 -22.30
CA TRP A 66 -8.63 1.33 -22.18
C TRP A 66 -8.74 0.63 -23.54
N SER A 67 -9.32 1.27 -24.54
CA SER A 67 -9.47 0.70 -25.89
C SER A 67 -8.15 0.42 -26.62
N LYS A 68 -7.09 1.16 -26.27
CA LYS A 68 -5.76 1.00 -26.89
C LYS A 68 -4.75 0.25 -26.02
N PHE A 69 -5.15 -0.11 -24.79
CA PHE A 69 -4.24 -0.66 -23.78
C PHE A 69 -3.57 -1.94 -24.27
N ASP A 70 -4.34 -2.90 -24.78
CA ASP A 70 -3.83 -4.18 -25.24
C ASP A 70 -2.88 -4.03 -26.45
N ALA A 71 -3.18 -3.10 -27.35
CA ALA A 71 -2.34 -2.83 -28.49
C ALA A 71 -1.02 -2.13 -28.14
N ALA A 72 -0.99 -1.42 -27.02
CA ALA A 72 0.20 -0.72 -26.52
C ALA A 72 1.12 -1.63 -25.70
N LEU A 73 0.65 -2.80 -25.27
CA LEU A 73 1.45 -3.72 -24.44
C LEU A 73 2.52 -4.42 -25.28
N PRO A 74 3.77 -4.47 -24.81
CA PRO A 74 4.78 -5.36 -25.39
C PRO A 74 4.32 -6.81 -25.33
N GLY A 75 4.54 -7.57 -26.42
CA GLY A 75 4.05 -8.96 -26.55
C GLY A 75 4.50 -9.90 -25.44
N TRP A 76 5.65 -9.64 -24.79
CA TRP A 76 6.13 -10.42 -23.65
C TRP A 76 5.41 -10.08 -22.33
N LEU A 77 4.84 -8.87 -22.23
CA LEU A 77 4.16 -8.39 -21.02
C LEU A 77 2.66 -8.69 -21.05
N ALA A 78 2.04 -8.75 -22.21
CA ALA A 78 0.61 -8.98 -22.38
C ALA A 78 0.09 -10.21 -21.62
N PRO A 79 0.72 -11.40 -21.69
CA PRO A 79 0.23 -12.57 -20.95
C PRO A 79 0.21 -12.36 -19.44
N VAL A 80 1.20 -11.65 -18.90
CA VAL A 80 1.31 -11.36 -17.46
C VAL A 80 0.18 -10.42 -17.03
N VAL A 81 -0.02 -9.34 -17.77
CA VAL A 81 -1.08 -8.36 -17.51
C VAL A 81 -2.46 -9.02 -17.60
N HIS A 82 -2.70 -9.85 -18.59
CA HIS A 82 -3.98 -10.56 -18.76
C HIS A 82 -4.27 -11.51 -17.59
N VAL A 83 -3.26 -12.19 -17.04
CA VAL A 83 -3.43 -13.01 -15.85
C VAL A 83 -3.85 -12.17 -14.65
N PHE A 84 -3.22 -11.01 -14.43
CA PHE A 84 -3.57 -10.10 -13.33
C PHE A 84 -4.85 -9.30 -13.60
N ALA A 85 -5.36 -9.24 -14.82
CA ALA A 85 -6.68 -8.71 -15.11
C ALA A 85 -7.81 -9.62 -14.59
N ILE A 86 -7.52 -10.90 -14.30
CA ILE A 86 -8.51 -11.83 -13.75
C ILE A 86 -8.71 -11.55 -12.27
N SER A 87 -9.89 -11.09 -11.89
CA SER A 87 -10.24 -10.74 -10.50
C SER A 87 -9.94 -11.86 -9.49
N ALA A 88 -10.19 -13.12 -9.86
CA ALA A 88 -9.91 -14.26 -9.01
C ALA A 88 -8.41 -14.42 -8.70
N VAL A 89 -7.54 -14.12 -9.65
CA VAL A 89 -6.08 -14.15 -9.46
C VAL A 89 -5.66 -13.09 -8.46
N VAL A 90 -6.13 -11.84 -8.65
CA VAL A 90 -5.81 -10.74 -7.73
C VAL A 90 -6.28 -11.05 -6.31
N ILE A 91 -7.50 -11.53 -6.14
CA ILE A 91 -8.02 -11.92 -4.82
C ILE A 91 -7.17 -13.03 -4.21
N THR A 92 -6.88 -14.09 -4.96
CA THR A 92 -6.12 -15.23 -4.46
C THR A 92 -4.72 -14.82 -4.04
N VAL A 93 -4.00 -14.07 -4.87
CA VAL A 93 -2.64 -13.58 -4.55
C VAL A 93 -2.68 -12.67 -3.32
N SER A 94 -3.64 -11.76 -3.22
CA SER A 94 -3.80 -10.87 -2.06
C SER A 94 -4.06 -11.65 -0.77
N VAL A 95 -4.92 -12.67 -0.82
CA VAL A 95 -5.20 -13.53 0.35
C VAL A 95 -3.94 -14.30 0.77
N ILE A 96 -3.19 -14.85 -0.19
CA ILE A 96 -1.93 -15.54 0.09
C ILE A 96 -0.92 -14.59 0.73
N MET A 97 -0.74 -13.38 0.18
CA MET A 97 0.17 -12.37 0.74
C MET A 97 -0.23 -11.97 2.16
N GLY A 98 -1.53 -11.77 2.42
CA GLY A 98 -2.06 -11.50 3.74
C GLY A 98 -1.81 -12.66 4.72
N ALA A 99 -2.07 -13.89 4.30
CA ALA A 99 -1.82 -15.10 5.11
C ALA A 99 -0.33 -15.25 5.46
N ILE A 100 0.57 -15.01 4.50
CA ILE A 100 2.02 -15.01 4.76
C ILE A 100 2.39 -13.91 5.76
N ALA A 101 1.83 -12.70 5.63
CA ALA A 101 2.08 -11.62 6.56
C ALA A 101 1.69 -12.00 8.00
N PHE A 102 0.50 -12.56 8.19
CA PHE A 102 0.06 -13.04 9.51
C PHE A 102 0.91 -14.20 10.03
N ALA A 103 1.24 -15.18 9.19
CA ALA A 103 2.09 -16.30 9.58
C ALA A 103 3.47 -15.83 10.06
N VAL A 104 4.11 -14.89 9.34
CA VAL A 104 5.39 -14.30 9.74
C VAL A 104 5.27 -13.59 11.10
N LEU A 105 4.20 -12.86 11.35
CA LEU A 105 4.01 -12.15 12.62
C LEU A 105 3.73 -13.11 13.78
N ILE A 106 3.00 -14.20 13.55
CA ILE A 106 2.72 -15.25 14.54
C ILE A 106 4.04 -15.94 14.93
N VAL A 107 4.84 -16.37 13.96
CA VAL A 107 6.15 -16.98 14.20
C VAL A 107 7.07 -16.05 14.99
N ARG A 108 7.01 -14.75 14.70
CA ARG A 108 7.78 -13.72 15.40
C ARG A 108 7.15 -13.27 16.72
N LYS A 109 6.01 -13.85 17.14
CA LYS A 109 5.27 -13.53 18.37
C LYS A 109 4.94 -12.03 18.52
N ARG A 110 4.65 -11.35 17.41
CA ARG A 110 4.36 -9.90 17.38
C ARG A 110 2.86 -9.64 17.45
N TRP A 111 2.23 -9.98 18.56
CA TRP A 111 0.77 -9.92 18.75
C TRP A 111 0.16 -8.53 18.50
N LEU A 112 0.82 -7.48 18.97
CA LEU A 112 0.36 -6.11 18.73
C LEU A 112 0.34 -5.75 17.24
N SER A 113 1.37 -6.18 16.51
CA SER A 113 1.43 -5.95 15.06
C SER A 113 0.35 -6.74 14.32
N ILE A 114 -0.02 -7.93 14.80
CA ILE A 114 -1.14 -8.71 14.25
C ILE A 114 -2.44 -7.92 14.41
N ALA A 115 -2.72 -7.39 15.60
CA ALA A 115 -3.91 -6.58 15.86
C ALA A 115 -3.95 -5.33 14.96
N GLN A 116 -2.82 -4.62 14.83
CA GLN A 116 -2.71 -3.45 13.97
C GLN A 116 -2.96 -3.78 12.48
N LEU A 117 -2.39 -4.89 11.97
CA LEU A 117 -2.62 -5.31 10.59
C LEU A 117 -4.06 -5.78 10.36
N ALA A 118 -4.66 -6.46 11.33
CA ALA A 118 -6.06 -6.87 11.24
C ALA A 118 -7.00 -5.64 11.16
N VAL A 119 -6.78 -4.63 11.99
CA VAL A 119 -7.52 -3.36 11.94
C VAL A 119 -7.29 -2.66 10.61
N PHE A 120 -6.04 -2.56 10.15
CA PHE A 120 -5.71 -1.94 8.86
C PHE A 120 -6.42 -2.64 7.69
N GLY A 121 -6.31 -3.98 7.61
CA GLY A 121 -6.98 -4.76 6.56
C GLY A 121 -8.50 -4.63 6.61
N GLY A 122 -9.09 -4.65 7.81
CA GLY A 122 -10.52 -4.42 8.02
C GLY A 122 -10.98 -3.03 7.57
N LEU A 123 -10.21 -1.99 7.86
CA LEU A 123 -10.49 -0.63 7.40
C LEU A 123 -10.38 -0.49 5.87
N CYS A 124 -9.37 -1.12 5.25
CA CYS A 124 -9.24 -1.15 3.80
C CYS A 124 -10.42 -1.87 3.13
N PHE A 125 -10.86 -3.00 3.69
CA PHE A 125 -12.03 -3.73 3.22
C PHE A 125 -13.32 -2.89 3.37
N ALA A 126 -13.54 -2.30 4.54
CA ALA A 126 -14.68 -1.42 4.79
C ALA A 126 -14.66 -0.21 3.83
N ALA A 127 -13.50 0.39 3.60
CA ALA A 127 -13.37 1.49 2.64
C ALA A 127 -13.73 1.04 1.22
N ALA A 128 -13.28 -0.15 0.78
CA ALA A 128 -13.61 -0.68 -0.53
C ALA A 128 -15.11 -0.86 -0.75
N GLU A 129 -15.83 -1.33 0.27
CA GLU A 129 -17.28 -1.56 0.19
C GLU A 129 -18.11 -0.27 0.37
N LEU A 130 -17.69 0.62 1.28
CA LEU A 130 -18.43 1.85 1.58
C LEU A 130 -18.22 2.95 0.54
N LEU A 131 -17.02 3.03 -0.08
CA LEU A 131 -16.74 4.07 -1.06
C LEU A 131 -17.48 3.87 -2.38
N LYS A 132 -17.79 2.65 -2.76
CA LYS A 132 -18.54 2.36 -3.99
C LYS A 132 -19.91 3.06 -4.04
N PRO A 133 -20.79 2.92 -3.03
CA PRO A 133 -22.08 3.61 -3.04
C PRO A 133 -21.97 5.11 -2.74
N LEU A 134 -20.93 5.54 -2.02
CA LEU A 134 -20.73 6.96 -1.67
C LEU A 134 -20.13 7.77 -2.83
N LEU A 135 -19.43 7.11 -3.75
CA LEU A 135 -18.76 7.74 -4.89
C LEU A 135 -19.35 7.23 -6.22
N PRO A 136 -20.62 7.49 -6.50
CA PRO A 136 -21.25 7.02 -7.73
C PRO A 136 -20.59 7.66 -8.95
N ARG A 137 -20.38 6.85 -9.99
CA ARG A 137 -19.88 7.31 -11.27
C ARG A 137 -21.03 7.86 -12.11
N PRO A 138 -21.07 9.14 -12.46
CA PRO A 138 -22.02 9.66 -13.43
C PRO A 138 -21.61 9.18 -14.84
N TYR A 139 -22.57 8.79 -15.65
CA TYR A 139 -22.36 8.50 -17.07
C TYR A 139 -22.43 9.80 -17.86
N LEU A 140 -21.28 10.41 -18.14
CA LEU A 140 -21.17 11.68 -18.84
C LEU A 140 -21.00 11.50 -20.34
N ILE A 141 -20.47 10.34 -20.77
CA ILE A 141 -20.28 9.95 -22.16
C ILE A 141 -20.73 8.51 -22.36
N ASN A 142 -20.99 8.13 -23.62
CA ASN A 142 -21.24 6.74 -23.97
C ASN A 142 -19.93 5.96 -23.91
N LEU A 143 -19.73 5.20 -22.82
CA LEU A 143 -18.54 4.36 -22.61
C LEU A 143 -18.76 3.03 -23.33
N GLU A 144 -18.02 2.79 -24.39
CA GLU A 144 -18.07 1.52 -25.14
C GLU A 144 -17.19 0.45 -24.46
N SER A 145 -16.13 0.86 -23.77
CA SER A 145 -15.08 -0.05 -23.30
C SER A 145 -15.38 -0.72 -21.96
N ASN A 146 -15.99 -0.04 -21.01
CA ASN A 146 -16.30 -0.63 -19.69
C ASN A 146 -17.42 0.12 -18.94
N PRO A 147 -18.69 -0.13 -19.21
CA PRO A 147 -19.80 0.59 -18.57
C PRO A 147 -19.94 0.29 -17.06
N ASN A 148 -19.34 -0.81 -16.58
CA ASN A 148 -19.41 -1.23 -15.17
C ASN A 148 -18.15 -0.88 -14.36
N ASN A 149 -17.24 -0.07 -14.90
CA ASN A 149 -16.03 0.29 -14.17
C ASN A 149 -16.37 1.14 -12.95
N SER A 150 -16.06 0.63 -11.78
CA SER A 150 -16.28 1.31 -10.50
C SER A 150 -14.94 1.86 -9.97
N ALA A 151 -14.89 3.15 -9.69
CA ALA A 151 -13.77 3.77 -8.99
C ALA A 151 -14.23 4.19 -7.59
N PRO A 152 -13.51 3.81 -6.53
CA PRO A 152 -12.27 3.03 -6.53
C PRO A 152 -12.48 1.52 -6.73
N SER A 153 -11.50 0.87 -7.37
CA SER A 153 -11.52 -0.59 -7.57
C SER A 153 -11.23 -1.33 -6.25
N GLY A 154 -12.15 -2.19 -5.82
CA GLY A 154 -11.95 -3.01 -4.62
C GLY A 154 -10.76 -3.97 -4.73
N HIS A 155 -10.47 -4.48 -5.94
CA HIS A 155 -9.32 -5.37 -6.19
C HIS A 155 -7.99 -4.64 -5.99
N VAL A 156 -7.88 -3.39 -6.46
CA VAL A 156 -6.68 -2.56 -6.27
C VAL A 156 -6.47 -2.23 -4.79
N ILE A 157 -7.55 -1.90 -4.06
CA ILE A 157 -7.46 -1.66 -2.62
C ILE A 157 -6.98 -2.92 -1.88
N LEU A 158 -7.51 -4.08 -2.23
CA LEU A 158 -7.12 -5.35 -1.64
C LEU A 158 -5.65 -5.69 -1.92
N ALA A 159 -5.21 -5.54 -3.17
CA ALA A 159 -3.83 -5.77 -3.59
C ALA A 159 -2.85 -4.85 -2.85
N ALA A 160 -3.16 -3.56 -2.82
CA ALA A 160 -2.35 -2.57 -2.11
C ALA A 160 -2.30 -2.85 -0.60
N ALA A 161 -3.43 -3.17 0.02
CA ALA A 161 -3.49 -3.51 1.44
C ALA A 161 -2.65 -4.76 1.76
N ALA A 162 -2.76 -5.83 0.96
CA ALA A 162 -1.98 -7.05 1.13
C ALA A 162 -0.48 -6.80 0.98
N SER A 163 -0.08 -5.98 0.00
CA SER A 163 1.32 -5.58 -0.23
C SER A 163 1.90 -4.82 0.97
N VAL A 164 1.15 -3.85 1.51
CA VAL A 164 1.54 -3.09 2.71
C VAL A 164 1.61 -3.99 3.93
N MET A 165 0.64 -4.89 4.13
CA MET A 165 0.65 -5.83 5.25
C MET A 165 1.88 -6.74 5.21
N LEU A 166 2.21 -7.29 4.03
CA LEU A 166 3.40 -8.13 3.85
C LEU A 166 4.68 -7.32 4.09
N LEU A 167 4.77 -6.09 3.58
CA LEU A 167 5.91 -5.20 3.78
C LEU A 167 6.17 -4.89 5.26
N CYS A 168 5.10 -4.72 6.05
CA CYS A 168 5.20 -4.47 7.49
C CYS A 168 5.60 -5.73 8.27
N ALA A 169 5.20 -6.93 7.80
CA ALA A 169 5.45 -8.20 8.48
C ALA A 169 6.88 -8.70 8.29
N VAL A 170 7.47 -8.53 7.09
CA VAL A 170 8.79 -9.09 6.75
C VAL A 170 9.95 -8.37 7.46
N PRO A 171 11.08 -9.05 7.67
CA PRO A 171 12.30 -8.44 8.18
C PRO A 171 12.87 -7.39 7.23
N ARG A 172 13.65 -6.45 7.77
CA ARG A 172 14.19 -5.31 7.00
C ARG A 172 14.92 -5.71 5.72
N VAL A 173 15.62 -6.85 5.73
CA VAL A 173 16.40 -7.35 4.59
C VAL A 173 15.50 -7.67 3.38
N LEU A 174 14.28 -8.16 3.61
CA LEU A 174 13.35 -8.55 2.55
C LEU A 174 12.41 -7.41 2.11
N ARG A 175 12.40 -6.27 2.81
CA ARG A 175 11.46 -5.18 2.51
C ARG A 175 11.63 -4.59 1.12
N ALA A 176 12.88 -4.42 0.66
CA ALA A 176 13.13 -3.90 -0.68
C ALA A 176 12.55 -4.82 -1.76
N LEU A 177 12.78 -6.14 -1.62
CA LEU A 177 12.23 -7.14 -2.53
C LEU A 177 10.68 -7.13 -2.53
N VAL A 178 10.09 -7.14 -1.34
CA VAL A 178 8.61 -7.10 -1.20
C VAL A 178 8.03 -5.79 -1.73
N ALA A 179 8.71 -4.66 -1.55
CA ALA A 179 8.28 -3.39 -2.10
C ALA A 179 8.27 -3.39 -3.63
N VAL A 180 9.30 -3.95 -4.26
CA VAL A 180 9.36 -4.09 -5.73
C VAL A 180 8.26 -5.01 -6.25
N ILE A 181 8.07 -6.18 -5.61
CA ILE A 181 7.01 -7.13 -5.98
C ILE A 181 5.62 -6.49 -5.78
N GLY A 182 5.40 -5.83 -4.64
CA GLY A 182 4.11 -5.21 -4.34
C GLY A 182 3.79 -4.00 -5.22
N TRP A 183 4.82 -3.34 -5.77
CA TRP A 183 4.62 -2.27 -6.75
C TRP A 183 4.30 -2.82 -8.15
N ALA A 184 4.89 -3.95 -8.52
CA ALA A 184 4.65 -4.62 -9.80
C ALA A 184 3.30 -5.36 -9.85
N TYR A 185 2.77 -5.73 -8.69
CA TYR A 185 1.47 -6.37 -8.49
C TYR A 185 0.34 -5.35 -8.45
#